data_b5fc43933f4e342a93854d18e167bf78
#
_entry.id   b5fc43933f4e342a93854d18e167bf78
#
_cell.length_a   1.000
_cell.length_b   1.000
_cell.length_c   1.000
_cell.angle_alpha   90.00
_cell.angle_beta   90.00
_cell.angle_gamma   90.00
#
_symmetry.space_group_name_H-M   'P 1'
#
loop_
_entity.id
_entity.type
_entity.pdbx_description
1 polymer ?
#
loop_
_entity_poly.entity_id
_entity_poly.type
_entity_poly.pdbx_seq_one_letter_code
_entity_poly.pdbx_strand_id
1 'polypeptide(L)'
;GGSTMDASKAICAAAGHDGPAWDLVLDNSLVNDALPLMTVNTIAATGSEYDNSAVISNIETNEKLPLASDLLWPVVSFIDPAYTITVLARQTVAGSCDTMSHFMEQYFVKDISPVAEGLIEGILRTVIRNTPVVLENPGDLDARSELLWASTLGCNGIAALGSQASGWPCHAIEHEVSARYDITHGIGLAFLTPRLLRYFLEKAPEFLDRFAGFAERVMGLRADEFDSCEALAEAGLVKLDAFYKSVGVPAAGLAELGIDNTHFEAMAEHVEKHWFAPLEAFPVPFTR
;
A
#
# COMPACT_ATOMS: atom_id res chain seq x y z
N GLY A 1 -5.29 -3.92 -14.69
CA GLY A 1 -4.64 -3.67 -13.42
C GLY A 1 -4.84 -2.23 -12.94
N GLY A 2 -4.25 -1.85 -11.81
CA GLY A 2 -4.45 -0.56 -11.15
C GLY A 2 -4.34 0.65 -12.06
N SER A 3 -3.21 0.85 -12.71
CA SER A 3 -3.00 2.01 -13.61
C SER A 3 -4.08 2.19 -14.68
N THR A 4 -4.65 1.08 -15.21
CA THR A 4 -5.74 1.17 -16.18
C THR A 4 -7.05 1.59 -15.50
N MET A 5 -7.34 1.07 -14.32
CA MET A 5 -8.54 1.43 -13.57
C MET A 5 -8.46 2.89 -13.09
N ASP A 6 -7.31 3.30 -12.58
CA ASP A 6 -7.06 4.66 -12.13
C ASP A 6 -7.19 5.67 -13.28
N ALA A 7 -6.58 5.38 -14.44
CA ALA A 7 -6.75 6.21 -15.63
C ALA A 7 -8.23 6.26 -16.06
N SER A 8 -8.97 5.14 -15.97
CA SER A 8 -10.40 5.11 -16.31
C SER A 8 -11.23 5.96 -15.34
N LYS A 9 -10.93 5.92 -14.03
CA LYS A 9 -11.58 6.80 -13.03
C LYS A 9 -11.33 8.28 -13.36
N ALA A 10 -10.07 8.64 -13.66
CA ALA A 10 -9.74 10.00 -14.03
C ALA A 10 -10.47 10.45 -15.33
N ILE A 11 -10.57 9.57 -16.32
CA ILE A 11 -11.33 9.84 -17.55
C ILE A 11 -12.82 10.02 -17.24
N CYS A 12 -13.41 9.17 -16.38
CA CYS A 12 -14.82 9.28 -15.97
C CYS A 12 -15.11 10.62 -15.27
N ALA A 13 -14.22 11.07 -14.38
CA ALA A 13 -14.34 12.37 -13.72
C ALA A 13 -14.14 13.53 -14.70
N ALA A 14 -13.14 13.45 -15.59
CA ALA A 14 -12.83 14.50 -16.54
C ALA A 14 -13.92 14.70 -17.61
N ALA A 15 -14.74 13.68 -17.88
CA ALA A 15 -15.83 13.77 -18.84
C ALA A 15 -16.92 14.80 -18.45
N GLY A 16 -17.04 15.12 -17.17
CA GLY A 16 -17.95 16.14 -16.62
C GLY A 16 -17.27 17.47 -16.26
N HIS A 17 -15.98 17.66 -16.63
CA HIS A 17 -15.18 18.82 -16.26
C HIS A 17 -14.76 19.64 -17.47
N ASP A 18 -14.99 20.95 -17.45
CA ASP A 18 -14.68 21.85 -18.57
C ASP A 18 -13.20 22.31 -18.59
N GLY A 19 -12.40 21.98 -17.58
CA GLY A 19 -11.00 22.35 -17.42
C GLY A 19 -10.02 21.22 -17.76
N PRO A 20 -8.72 21.45 -17.58
CA PRO A 20 -7.71 20.40 -17.64
C PRO A 20 -7.99 19.28 -16.62
N ALA A 21 -7.87 18.01 -17.03
CA ALA A 21 -8.10 16.87 -16.13
C ALA A 21 -7.20 16.89 -14.89
N TRP A 22 -6.01 17.48 -14.97
CA TRP A 22 -5.07 17.60 -13.86
C TRP A 22 -5.58 18.51 -12.74
N ASP A 23 -6.47 19.47 -13.03
CA ASP A 23 -7.10 20.31 -12.01
C ASP A 23 -7.89 19.49 -11.00
N LEU A 24 -8.51 18.38 -11.45
CA LEU A 24 -9.26 17.45 -10.59
C LEU A 24 -8.34 16.69 -9.62
N VAL A 25 -7.09 16.46 -10.01
CA VAL A 25 -6.07 15.83 -9.16
C VAL A 25 -5.54 16.81 -8.13
N LEU A 26 -5.35 18.07 -8.52
CA LEU A 26 -4.89 19.13 -7.61
C LEU A 26 -5.97 19.56 -6.63
N ASP A 27 -7.23 19.51 -7.03
CA ASP A 27 -8.39 19.83 -6.18
C ASP A 27 -9.53 18.85 -6.44
N ASN A 28 -9.60 17.81 -5.61
CA ASN A 28 -10.61 16.75 -5.73
C ASN A 28 -12.04 17.27 -5.52
N SER A 29 -12.24 18.45 -4.91
CA SER A 29 -13.55 19.07 -4.74
C SER A 29 -14.21 19.51 -6.05
N LEU A 30 -13.43 19.59 -7.13
CA LEU A 30 -13.90 19.90 -8.48
C LEU A 30 -14.59 18.71 -9.17
N VAL A 31 -14.50 17.50 -8.61
CA VAL A 31 -15.21 16.33 -9.14
C VAL A 31 -16.68 16.40 -8.76
N ASN A 32 -17.49 17.01 -9.62
CA ASN A 32 -18.93 17.21 -9.40
C ASN A 32 -19.80 16.18 -10.13
N ASP A 33 -19.24 15.47 -11.09
CA ASP A 33 -19.89 14.41 -11.88
C ASP A 33 -18.85 13.40 -12.34
N ALA A 34 -19.27 12.16 -12.63
CA ALA A 34 -18.43 11.14 -13.21
C ALA A 34 -19.25 10.11 -13.99
N LEU A 35 -18.72 9.64 -15.10
CA LEU A 35 -19.36 8.54 -15.84
C LEU A 35 -19.32 7.25 -14.99
N PRO A 36 -20.37 6.40 -15.08
CA PRO A 36 -20.38 5.12 -14.38
C PRO A 36 -19.27 4.19 -14.91
N LEU A 37 -18.48 3.62 -14.01
CA LEU A 37 -17.37 2.74 -14.32
C LEU A 37 -17.68 1.30 -13.94
N MET A 38 -17.34 0.37 -14.83
CA MET A 38 -17.29 -1.07 -14.53
C MET A 38 -15.84 -1.56 -14.67
N THR A 39 -15.41 -2.45 -13.78
CA THR A 39 -14.04 -2.98 -13.79
C THR A 39 -14.01 -4.50 -13.90
N VAL A 40 -12.93 -5.01 -14.51
CA VAL A 40 -12.55 -6.42 -14.48
C VAL A 40 -11.13 -6.49 -13.91
N ASN A 41 -10.98 -7.02 -12.70
CA ASN A 41 -9.67 -7.10 -12.08
C ASN A 41 -8.84 -8.24 -12.67
N THR A 42 -7.57 -7.94 -13.00
CA THR A 42 -6.65 -8.88 -13.64
C THR A 42 -5.34 -9.06 -12.86
N ILE A 43 -5.20 -8.40 -11.71
CA ILE A 43 -4.02 -8.50 -10.84
C ILE A 43 -4.39 -8.12 -9.41
N ALA A 44 -3.91 -8.91 -8.45
CA ALA A 44 -3.98 -8.59 -7.03
C ALA A 44 -2.90 -7.57 -6.68
N ALA A 45 -3.27 -6.32 -6.37
CA ALA A 45 -2.36 -5.23 -5.97
C ALA A 45 -3.14 -4.08 -5.33
N THR A 46 -3.50 -3.05 -6.11
CA THR A 46 -3.99 -1.74 -5.66
C THR A 46 -5.36 -1.75 -4.99
N GLY A 47 -6.24 -2.71 -5.30
CA GLY A 47 -7.62 -2.68 -4.83
C GLY A 47 -8.52 -1.66 -5.55
N SER A 48 -8.03 -1.00 -6.61
CA SER A 48 -8.74 0.07 -7.34
C SER A 48 -10.08 -0.37 -7.94
N GLU A 49 -10.34 -1.66 -8.06
CA GLU A 49 -11.64 -2.18 -8.45
C GLU A 49 -12.73 -1.99 -7.39
N TYR A 50 -12.33 -1.70 -6.14
CA TYR A 50 -13.29 -1.55 -5.03
C TYR A 50 -12.87 -0.42 -4.08
N ASP A 51 -12.48 0.71 -4.65
CA ASP A 51 -12.25 1.96 -3.92
C ASP A 51 -12.72 3.16 -4.75
N ASN A 52 -12.71 4.35 -4.14
CA ASN A 52 -13.12 5.62 -4.74
C ASN A 52 -11.94 6.50 -5.14
N SER A 53 -10.74 5.95 -5.22
CA SER A 53 -9.52 6.70 -5.48
C SER A 53 -8.81 6.21 -6.75
N ALA A 54 -7.95 7.05 -7.28
CA ALA A 54 -7.04 6.79 -8.38
C ALA A 54 -5.73 7.51 -8.11
N VAL A 55 -4.61 6.95 -8.56
CA VAL A 55 -3.31 7.63 -8.47
C VAL A 55 -2.83 7.95 -9.87
N ILE A 56 -2.64 9.24 -10.16
CA ILE A 56 -2.33 9.77 -11.48
C ILE A 56 -0.95 10.42 -11.46
N SER A 57 -0.13 10.04 -12.45
CA SER A 57 1.20 10.61 -12.65
C SER A 57 1.16 11.70 -13.72
N ASN A 58 1.78 12.83 -13.43
CA ASN A 58 2.11 13.87 -14.38
C ASN A 58 3.61 13.82 -14.68
N ILE A 59 3.95 13.32 -15.85
CA ILE A 59 5.36 13.15 -16.27
C ILE A 59 6.08 14.47 -16.57
N GLU A 60 5.32 15.54 -16.86
CA GLU A 60 5.90 16.86 -17.15
C GLU A 60 6.38 17.55 -15.85
N THR A 61 5.68 17.33 -14.75
CA THR A 61 6.00 17.92 -13.45
C THR A 61 6.67 16.93 -12.49
N ASN A 62 6.78 15.63 -12.86
CA ASN A 62 7.23 14.53 -11.99
C ASN A 62 6.40 14.42 -10.71
N GLU A 63 5.09 14.57 -10.84
CA GLU A 63 4.14 14.44 -9.73
C GLU A 63 3.35 13.14 -9.86
N LYS A 64 3.05 12.48 -8.72
CA LYS A 64 2.21 11.29 -8.63
C LYS A 64 1.27 11.49 -7.45
N LEU A 65 0.03 11.91 -7.73
CA LEU A 65 -0.92 12.40 -6.72
C LEU A 65 -2.24 11.61 -6.76
N PRO A 66 -2.96 11.53 -5.62
CA PRO A 66 -4.26 10.88 -5.55
C PRO A 66 -5.38 11.79 -6.08
N LEU A 67 -6.31 11.18 -6.81
CA LEU A 67 -7.63 11.71 -7.15
C LEU A 67 -8.67 10.86 -6.42
N ALA A 68 -9.50 11.44 -5.56
CA ALA A 68 -10.50 10.72 -4.80
C ALA A 68 -11.86 11.44 -4.78
N SER A 69 -12.93 10.68 -5.00
CA SER A 69 -14.31 11.19 -4.90
C SER A 69 -15.27 10.01 -4.76
N ASP A 70 -16.34 10.17 -3.99
CA ASP A 70 -17.38 9.14 -3.88
C ASP A 70 -18.08 8.83 -5.21
N LEU A 71 -17.93 9.68 -6.20
CA LEU A 71 -18.43 9.45 -7.57
C LEU A 71 -17.57 8.46 -8.37
N LEU A 72 -16.39 8.09 -7.88
CA LEU A 72 -15.42 7.21 -8.57
C LEU A 72 -15.51 5.75 -8.16
N TRP A 73 -16.41 5.39 -7.23
CA TRP A 73 -16.68 3.99 -6.95
C TRP A 73 -17.14 3.27 -8.23
N PRO A 74 -16.48 2.16 -8.63
CA PRO A 74 -17.01 1.33 -9.70
C PRO A 74 -18.42 0.82 -9.37
N VAL A 75 -19.37 0.94 -10.30
CA VAL A 75 -20.74 0.46 -10.11
C VAL A 75 -20.83 -1.07 -10.10
N VAL A 76 -19.89 -1.72 -10.79
CA VAL A 76 -19.73 -3.18 -10.82
C VAL A 76 -18.24 -3.50 -10.99
N SER A 77 -17.75 -4.47 -10.21
CA SER A 77 -16.40 -5.01 -10.34
C SER A 77 -16.44 -6.53 -10.44
N PHE A 78 -15.83 -7.07 -11.49
CA PHE A 78 -15.66 -8.50 -11.70
C PHE A 78 -14.33 -8.95 -11.13
N ILE A 79 -14.38 -9.85 -10.15
CA ILE A 79 -13.22 -10.36 -9.43
C ILE A 79 -13.15 -11.86 -9.66
N ASP A 80 -12.42 -12.26 -10.69
CA ASP A 80 -12.23 -13.67 -11.06
C ASP A 80 -10.73 -14.01 -11.03
N PRO A 81 -10.27 -14.89 -10.12
CA PRO A 81 -8.86 -15.28 -10.00
C PRO A 81 -8.28 -15.89 -11.27
N ALA A 82 -9.09 -16.45 -12.15
CA ALA A 82 -8.62 -17.01 -13.42
C ALA A 82 -7.95 -15.96 -14.32
N TYR A 83 -8.37 -14.70 -14.24
CA TYR A 83 -7.72 -13.62 -15.00
C TYR A 83 -6.33 -13.23 -14.48
N THR A 84 -5.94 -13.74 -13.31
CA THR A 84 -4.61 -13.46 -12.73
C THR A 84 -3.57 -14.53 -13.03
N ILE A 85 -3.92 -15.67 -13.64
CA ILE A 85 -3.02 -16.81 -13.88
C ILE A 85 -1.79 -16.42 -14.71
N THR A 86 -1.95 -15.50 -15.66
CA THR A 86 -0.89 -15.06 -16.57
C THR A 86 -0.03 -13.91 -16.01
N VAL A 87 -0.33 -13.46 -14.80
CA VAL A 87 0.47 -12.41 -14.13
C VAL A 87 1.86 -12.94 -13.83
N LEU A 88 2.88 -12.19 -14.25
CA LEU A 88 4.28 -12.58 -14.06
C LEU A 88 4.62 -12.61 -12.56
N ALA A 89 5.51 -13.53 -12.18
CA ALA A 89 5.96 -13.69 -10.79
C ALA A 89 6.38 -12.35 -10.14
N ARG A 90 7.19 -11.54 -10.86
CA ARG A 90 7.61 -10.20 -10.38
C ARG A 90 6.44 -9.26 -10.06
N GLN A 91 5.35 -9.35 -10.84
CA GLN A 91 4.17 -8.50 -10.62
C GLN A 91 3.28 -9.07 -9.50
N THR A 92 3.24 -10.39 -9.34
CA THR A 92 2.60 -11.02 -8.18
C THR A 92 3.29 -10.61 -6.88
N VAL A 93 4.63 -10.63 -6.85
CA VAL A 93 5.42 -10.15 -5.70
C VAL A 93 5.14 -8.69 -5.41
N ALA A 94 5.23 -7.83 -6.42
CA ALA A 94 4.97 -6.40 -6.25
C ALA A 94 3.56 -6.14 -5.72
N GLY A 95 2.53 -6.80 -6.28
CA GLY A 95 1.15 -6.67 -5.82
C GLY A 95 0.93 -7.17 -4.38
N SER A 96 1.57 -8.27 -4.00
CA SER A 96 1.53 -8.77 -2.63
C SER A 96 2.18 -7.79 -1.64
N CYS A 97 3.31 -7.19 -2.01
CA CYS A 97 4.00 -6.18 -1.20
C CYS A 97 3.15 -4.90 -1.07
N ASP A 98 2.52 -4.48 -2.14
CA ASP A 98 1.59 -3.35 -2.17
C ASP A 98 0.40 -3.60 -1.23
N THR A 99 -0.26 -4.75 -1.37
CA THR A 99 -1.34 -5.16 -0.46
C THR A 99 -0.88 -5.17 1.00
N MET A 100 0.30 -5.73 1.30
CA MET A 100 0.84 -5.73 2.66
C MET A 100 1.09 -4.30 3.18
N SER A 101 1.61 -3.41 2.35
CA SER A 101 1.81 -2.00 2.73
C SER A 101 0.50 -1.31 3.05
N HIS A 102 -0.55 -1.48 2.22
CA HIS A 102 -1.88 -0.95 2.51
C HIS A 102 -2.37 -1.31 3.91
N PHE A 103 -2.23 -2.58 4.31
CA PHE A 103 -2.69 -3.01 5.62
C PHE A 103 -1.75 -2.64 6.75
N MET A 104 -0.43 -2.66 6.56
CA MET A 104 0.51 -2.23 7.60
C MET A 104 0.38 -0.74 7.91
N GLU A 105 0.13 0.11 6.92
CA GLU A 105 -0.09 1.53 7.16
C GLU A 105 -1.41 1.82 7.89
N GLN A 106 -2.41 0.96 7.76
CA GLN A 106 -3.65 1.02 8.53
C GLN A 106 -3.55 0.33 9.90
N TYR A 107 -2.57 -0.58 10.09
CA TYR A 107 -2.31 -1.27 11.35
C TYR A 107 -1.51 -0.41 12.35
N PHE A 108 -0.47 0.26 11.87
CA PHE A 108 0.42 1.09 12.69
C PHE A 108 -0.10 2.53 12.85
N VAL A 109 -1.37 2.69 13.22
CA VAL A 109 -1.99 3.99 13.57
C VAL A 109 -2.16 4.10 15.09
N LYS A 110 -2.35 5.31 15.63
CA LYS A 110 -2.48 5.53 17.08
C LYS A 110 -3.69 4.80 17.65
N ASP A 111 -4.86 5.04 17.07
CA ASP A 111 -6.12 4.45 17.51
C ASP A 111 -6.62 3.45 16.46
N ILE A 112 -6.57 2.16 16.80
CA ILE A 112 -7.10 1.08 15.98
C ILE A 112 -8.19 0.33 16.75
N SER A 113 -9.30 0.05 16.08
CA SER A 113 -10.33 -0.79 16.70
C SER A 113 -9.87 -2.25 16.74
N PRO A 114 -10.23 -3.02 17.78
CA PRO A 114 -9.86 -4.44 17.87
C PRO A 114 -10.39 -5.27 16.68
N VAL A 115 -11.52 -4.86 16.08
CA VAL A 115 -12.08 -5.53 14.90
C VAL A 115 -11.21 -5.26 13.68
N ALA A 116 -10.80 -4.02 13.46
CA ALA A 116 -9.91 -3.64 12.38
C ALA A 116 -8.54 -4.31 12.53
N GLU A 117 -7.98 -4.31 13.75
CA GLU A 117 -6.72 -4.98 14.06
C GLU A 117 -6.76 -6.46 13.68
N GLY A 118 -7.77 -7.20 14.16
CA GLY A 118 -7.92 -8.63 13.84
C GLY A 118 -8.14 -8.92 12.35
N LEU A 119 -8.89 -8.04 11.66
CA LEU A 119 -9.10 -8.14 10.21
C LEU A 119 -7.77 -7.96 9.45
N ILE A 120 -7.03 -6.91 9.75
CA ILE A 120 -5.74 -6.61 9.13
C ILE A 120 -4.75 -7.76 9.34
N GLU A 121 -4.62 -8.25 10.58
CA GLU A 121 -3.74 -9.38 10.90
C GLU A 121 -4.12 -10.64 10.11
N GLY A 122 -5.42 -10.93 9.97
CA GLY A 122 -5.91 -12.03 9.15
C GLY A 122 -5.50 -11.92 7.70
N ILE A 123 -5.66 -10.73 7.12
CA ILE A 123 -5.31 -10.46 5.73
C ILE A 123 -3.80 -10.54 5.50
N LEU A 124 -3.00 -9.92 6.37
CA LEU A 124 -1.52 -9.99 6.29
C LEU A 124 -1.02 -11.45 6.31
N ARG A 125 -1.54 -12.29 7.22
CA ARG A 125 -1.22 -13.72 7.25
C ARG A 125 -1.63 -14.43 5.95
N THR A 126 -2.78 -14.06 5.38
CA THR A 126 -3.28 -14.62 4.12
C THR A 126 -2.31 -14.31 2.97
N VAL A 127 -1.84 -13.06 2.86
CA VAL A 127 -0.87 -12.66 1.83
C VAL A 127 0.47 -13.37 2.03
N ILE A 128 1.00 -13.39 3.27
CA ILE A 128 2.26 -14.06 3.60
C ILE A 128 2.21 -15.57 3.25
N ARG A 129 1.09 -16.23 3.50
CA ARG A 129 0.89 -17.65 3.23
C ARG A 129 0.77 -17.94 1.74
N ASN A 130 -0.03 -17.17 1.00
CA ASN A 130 -0.42 -17.52 -0.36
C ASN A 130 0.54 -16.98 -1.44
N THR A 131 1.32 -15.93 -1.17
CA THR A 131 2.29 -15.42 -2.13
C THR A 131 3.30 -16.49 -2.56
N PRO A 132 3.99 -17.21 -1.66
CA PRO A 132 4.90 -18.28 -2.05
C PRO A 132 4.20 -19.41 -2.84
N VAL A 133 2.96 -19.77 -2.47
CA VAL A 133 2.19 -20.81 -3.17
C VAL A 133 1.95 -20.43 -4.63
N VAL A 134 1.53 -19.18 -4.88
CA VAL A 134 1.32 -18.69 -6.26
C VAL A 134 2.63 -18.60 -7.04
N LEU A 135 3.74 -18.30 -6.38
CA LEU A 135 5.07 -18.25 -7.05
C LEU A 135 5.54 -19.65 -7.45
N GLU A 136 5.28 -20.66 -6.63
CA GLU A 136 5.62 -22.06 -6.92
C GLU A 136 4.66 -22.67 -7.96
N ASN A 137 3.36 -22.40 -7.81
CA ASN A 137 2.30 -22.87 -8.72
C ASN A 137 1.44 -21.70 -9.21
N PRO A 138 1.79 -21.03 -10.32
CA PRO A 138 1.02 -19.91 -10.85
C PRO A 138 -0.43 -20.22 -11.23
N GLY A 139 -0.78 -21.50 -11.40
CA GLY A 139 -2.13 -21.97 -11.71
C GLY A 139 -3.01 -22.27 -10.50
N ASP A 140 -2.51 -22.07 -9.27
CA ASP A 140 -3.27 -22.32 -8.05
C ASP A 140 -4.35 -21.24 -7.87
N LEU A 141 -5.59 -21.59 -8.26
CA LEU A 141 -6.71 -20.65 -8.23
C LEU A 141 -7.16 -20.31 -6.81
N ASP A 142 -7.01 -21.22 -5.86
CA ASP A 142 -7.39 -20.96 -4.47
C ASP A 142 -6.46 -19.91 -3.86
N ALA A 143 -5.14 -20.10 -4.01
CA ALA A 143 -4.16 -19.10 -3.53
C ALA A 143 -4.29 -17.76 -4.26
N ARG A 144 -4.57 -17.75 -5.57
CA ARG A 144 -4.84 -16.52 -6.33
C ARG A 144 -6.11 -15.82 -5.87
N SER A 145 -7.18 -16.58 -5.56
CA SER A 145 -8.43 -16.04 -5.03
C SER A 145 -8.20 -15.32 -3.70
N GLU A 146 -7.42 -15.93 -2.81
CA GLU A 146 -7.08 -15.34 -1.52
C GLU A 146 -6.26 -14.05 -1.66
N LEU A 147 -5.25 -14.03 -2.55
CA LEU A 147 -4.48 -12.81 -2.81
C LEU A 147 -5.33 -11.72 -3.46
N LEU A 148 -6.20 -12.09 -4.40
CA LEU A 148 -7.06 -11.15 -5.10
C LEU A 148 -8.07 -10.52 -4.14
N TRP A 149 -8.72 -11.34 -3.30
CA TRP A 149 -9.65 -10.85 -2.29
C TRP A 149 -8.96 -9.97 -1.24
N ALA A 150 -7.78 -10.37 -0.77
CA ALA A 150 -6.98 -9.57 0.14
C ALA A 150 -6.68 -8.18 -0.45
N SER A 151 -6.24 -8.11 -1.71
CA SER A 151 -5.91 -6.83 -2.35
C SER A 151 -7.14 -5.93 -2.55
N THR A 152 -8.28 -6.51 -2.90
CA THR A 152 -9.56 -5.78 -3.07
C THR A 152 -9.98 -5.02 -1.80
N LEU A 153 -9.62 -5.52 -0.62
CA LEU A 153 -9.96 -4.91 0.66
C LEU A 153 -8.96 -3.83 1.13
N GLY A 154 -7.85 -3.63 0.40
CA GLY A 154 -6.73 -2.79 0.85
C GLY A 154 -7.07 -1.31 1.04
N CYS A 155 -7.79 -0.73 0.08
CA CYS A 155 -8.04 0.71 0.01
C CYS A 155 -9.53 1.09 0.08
N ASN A 156 -10.44 0.15 0.31
CA ASN A 156 -11.88 0.39 0.34
C ASN A 156 -12.42 0.96 1.66
N GLY A 157 -11.55 1.22 2.63
CA GLY A 157 -11.90 1.78 3.92
C GLY A 157 -12.38 0.79 4.98
N ILE A 158 -12.60 -0.50 4.65
CA ILE A 158 -13.11 -1.48 5.62
C ILE A 158 -12.13 -1.71 6.77
N ALA A 159 -10.83 -1.73 6.49
CA ALA A 159 -9.79 -1.91 7.50
C ALA A 159 -9.57 -0.67 8.39
N ALA A 160 -10.11 0.49 8.00
CA ALA A 160 -10.04 1.73 8.76
C ALA A 160 -11.28 1.96 9.63
N LEU A 161 -12.34 1.13 9.52
CA LEU A 161 -13.58 1.34 10.25
C LEU A 161 -13.38 1.26 11.77
N GLY A 162 -13.81 2.30 12.47
CA GLY A 162 -13.65 2.44 13.92
C GLY A 162 -12.22 2.68 14.37
N SER A 163 -11.33 3.03 13.45
CA SER A 163 -9.92 3.34 13.68
C SER A 163 -9.61 4.76 13.22
N GLN A 164 -8.47 5.28 13.64
CA GLN A 164 -7.96 6.52 13.08
C GLN A 164 -7.56 6.29 11.61
N ALA A 165 -7.85 7.27 10.75
CA ALA A 165 -7.47 7.18 9.35
C ALA A 165 -5.94 7.09 9.20
N SER A 166 -5.50 6.22 8.28
CA SER A 166 -4.09 6.15 7.88
C SER A 166 -3.69 7.42 7.14
N GLY A 167 -2.50 7.93 7.43
CA GLY A 167 -1.89 9.01 6.67
C GLY A 167 -1.05 8.53 5.48
N TRP A 168 -0.93 7.23 5.27
CA TRP A 168 -0.21 6.62 4.16
C TRP A 168 1.25 7.09 3.98
N PRO A 169 2.11 7.09 5.04
CA PRO A 169 3.46 7.67 4.96
C PRO A 169 4.40 6.92 4.04
N CYS A 170 4.28 5.59 3.98
CA CYS A 170 5.11 4.79 3.10
C CYS A 170 4.76 5.07 1.63
N HIS A 171 3.45 5.15 1.34
CA HIS A 171 2.97 5.51 0.01
C HIS A 171 3.36 6.94 -0.36
N ALA A 172 3.26 7.90 0.57
CA ALA A 172 3.68 9.28 0.34
C ALA A 172 5.13 9.38 -0.12
N ILE A 173 6.04 8.69 0.56
CA ILE A 173 7.46 8.65 0.20
C ILE A 173 7.68 7.89 -1.11
N GLU A 174 7.01 6.74 -1.26
CA GLU A 174 7.18 5.88 -2.44
C GLU A 174 6.70 6.57 -3.72
N HIS A 175 5.61 7.34 -3.67
CA HIS A 175 5.12 8.08 -4.83
C HIS A 175 6.15 9.06 -5.36
N GLU A 176 6.89 9.74 -4.47
CA GLU A 176 7.99 10.62 -4.86
C GLU A 176 9.15 9.86 -5.51
N VAL A 177 9.46 8.67 -4.95
CA VAL A 177 10.51 7.82 -5.50
C VAL A 177 10.10 7.29 -6.87
N SER A 178 8.89 6.75 -7.01
CA SER A 178 8.39 6.23 -8.29
C SER A 178 8.24 7.30 -9.36
N ALA A 179 7.81 8.52 -8.99
CA ALA A 179 7.67 9.62 -9.94
C ALA A 179 8.99 10.02 -10.59
N ARG A 180 10.12 9.85 -9.88
CA ARG A 180 11.46 10.28 -10.33
C ARG A 180 12.31 9.15 -10.90
N TYR A 181 12.20 7.94 -10.35
CA TYR A 181 13.12 6.83 -10.64
C TYR A 181 12.43 5.66 -11.37
N ASP A 182 11.13 5.77 -11.65
CA ASP A 182 10.33 4.76 -12.40
C ASP A 182 10.48 3.33 -11.84
N ILE A 183 10.53 3.18 -10.52
CA ILE A 183 10.60 1.87 -9.88
C ILE A 183 9.21 1.24 -9.81
N THR A 184 9.17 -0.10 -9.77
CA THR A 184 7.91 -0.82 -9.58
C THR A 184 7.35 -0.51 -8.19
N HIS A 185 6.16 0.08 -8.12
CA HIS A 185 5.53 0.62 -6.90
C HIS A 185 5.60 -0.31 -5.68
N GLY A 186 5.06 -1.53 -5.79
CA GLY A 186 5.09 -2.48 -4.67
C GLY A 186 6.50 -2.92 -4.24
N ILE A 187 7.50 -2.85 -5.14
CA ILE A 187 8.90 -3.10 -4.78
C ILE A 187 9.46 -1.91 -3.99
N GLY A 188 9.14 -0.69 -4.39
CA GLY A 188 9.46 0.51 -3.63
C GLY A 188 8.89 0.48 -2.22
N LEU A 189 7.63 0.11 -2.09
CA LEU A 189 6.98 -0.08 -0.79
C LEU A 189 7.65 -1.17 0.04
N ALA A 190 7.96 -2.33 -0.54
CA ALA A 190 8.64 -3.41 0.17
C ALA A 190 10.04 -3.01 0.67
N PHE A 191 10.70 -2.11 -0.06
CA PHE A 191 11.97 -1.53 0.35
C PHE A 191 11.81 -0.51 1.50
N LEU A 192 10.83 0.36 1.42
CA LEU A 192 10.62 1.46 2.38
C LEU A 192 9.97 0.99 3.68
N THR A 193 8.96 0.13 3.61
CA THR A 193 8.13 -0.25 4.77
C THR A 193 8.95 -0.76 5.97
N PRO A 194 9.88 -1.73 5.85
CA PRO A 194 10.61 -2.20 7.03
C PRO A 194 11.52 -1.12 7.64
N ARG A 195 12.00 -0.17 6.82
CA ARG A 195 12.84 0.94 7.27
C ARG A 195 12.03 1.97 8.05
N LEU A 196 10.87 2.30 7.52
CA LEU A 196 9.92 3.20 8.17
C LEU A 196 9.42 2.61 9.49
N LEU A 197 9.08 1.32 9.50
CA LEU A 197 8.63 0.65 10.73
C LEU A 197 9.73 0.58 11.78
N ARG A 198 11.01 0.36 11.41
CA ARG A 198 12.13 0.46 12.38
C ARG A 198 12.29 1.87 12.94
N TYR A 199 12.15 2.89 12.09
CA TYR A 199 12.15 4.27 12.54
C TYR A 199 11.02 4.53 13.55
N PHE A 200 9.81 4.03 13.31
CA PHE A 200 8.70 4.15 14.26
C PHE A 200 8.98 3.39 15.57
N LEU A 201 9.48 2.16 15.49
CA LEU A 201 9.83 1.38 16.68
C LEU A 201 10.89 2.10 17.55
N GLU A 202 11.86 2.77 16.92
CA GLU A 202 12.90 3.52 17.63
C GLU A 202 12.36 4.83 18.24
N LYS A 203 11.49 5.56 17.53
CA LYS A 203 11.07 6.93 17.91
C LYS A 203 9.77 7.00 18.71
N ALA A 204 8.98 5.95 18.70
CA ALA A 204 7.67 5.89 19.35
C ALA A 204 7.54 4.64 20.23
N PRO A 205 8.22 4.61 21.41
CA PRO A 205 8.22 3.44 22.30
C PRO A 205 6.83 3.06 22.80
N GLU A 206 5.86 3.96 22.79
CA GLU A 206 4.47 3.69 23.13
C GLU A 206 3.76 2.72 22.17
N PHE A 207 4.35 2.47 21.00
CA PHE A 207 3.84 1.50 20.02
C PHE A 207 4.47 0.11 20.16
N LEU A 208 5.36 -0.09 21.13
CA LEU A 208 6.10 -1.35 21.29
C LEU A 208 5.17 -2.57 21.35
N ASP A 209 4.07 -2.50 22.11
CA ASP A 209 3.11 -3.61 22.24
C ASP A 209 2.46 -3.95 20.88
N ARG A 210 2.27 -2.97 20.01
CA ARG A 210 1.73 -3.21 18.66
C ARG A 210 2.75 -3.89 17.76
N PHE A 211 4.02 -3.51 17.83
CA PHE A 211 5.09 -4.20 17.13
C PHE A 211 5.28 -5.64 17.61
N ALA A 212 5.23 -5.86 18.92
CA ALA A 212 5.27 -7.21 19.50
C ALA A 212 4.05 -8.04 19.05
N GLY A 213 2.86 -7.45 19.08
CA GLY A 213 1.64 -8.07 18.56
C GLY A 213 1.73 -8.42 17.07
N PHE A 214 2.28 -7.55 16.24
CA PHE A 214 2.58 -7.85 14.84
C PHE A 214 3.54 -9.04 14.69
N ALA A 215 4.60 -9.07 15.51
CA ALA A 215 5.57 -10.18 15.51
C ALA A 215 4.91 -11.52 15.88
N GLU A 216 4.04 -11.55 16.86
CA GLU A 216 3.34 -12.77 17.27
C GLU A 216 2.22 -13.14 16.30
N ARG A 217 1.26 -12.23 16.10
CA ARG A 217 -0.02 -12.55 15.46
C ARG A 217 0.03 -12.52 13.94
N VAL A 218 0.96 -11.76 13.35
CA VAL A 218 1.18 -11.70 11.90
C VAL A 218 2.36 -12.56 11.49
N MET A 219 3.53 -12.33 12.11
CA MET A 219 4.75 -13.03 11.71
C MET A 219 4.89 -14.41 12.35
N GLY A 220 4.04 -14.77 13.33
CA GLY A 220 4.00 -16.09 13.95
C GLY A 220 5.22 -16.42 14.81
N LEU A 221 5.80 -15.42 15.48
CA LEU A 221 6.83 -15.60 16.48
C LEU A 221 6.18 -15.93 17.84
N ARG A 222 6.91 -16.57 18.72
CA ARG A 222 6.43 -16.91 20.06
C ARG A 222 7.10 -16.01 21.07
N ALA A 223 6.31 -15.27 21.86
CA ALA A 223 6.84 -14.32 22.84
C ALA A 223 7.72 -14.99 23.92
N ASP A 224 7.43 -16.27 24.25
CA ASP A 224 8.21 -17.04 25.22
C ASP A 224 9.63 -17.43 24.74
N GLU A 225 9.98 -17.16 23.49
CA GLU A 225 11.31 -17.38 22.91
C GLU A 225 12.22 -16.14 22.97
N PHE A 226 11.73 -15.00 23.50
CA PHE A 226 12.44 -13.72 23.51
C PHE A 226 12.57 -13.18 24.95
N ASP A 227 13.72 -12.57 25.24
CA ASP A 227 14.04 -12.02 26.56
C ASP A 227 13.27 -10.72 26.88
N SER A 228 12.75 -10.02 25.85
CA SER A 228 12.01 -8.78 26.03
C SER A 228 11.03 -8.51 24.87
N CYS A 229 10.11 -7.59 25.10
CA CYS A 229 9.15 -7.11 24.13
C CYS A 229 9.84 -6.42 22.93
N GLU A 230 10.92 -5.69 23.20
CA GLU A 230 11.74 -5.03 22.18
C GLU A 230 12.43 -6.06 21.26
N ALA A 231 12.98 -7.14 21.85
CA ALA A 231 13.61 -8.20 21.09
C ALA A 231 12.60 -8.93 20.19
N LEU A 232 11.40 -9.18 20.68
CA LEU A 232 10.30 -9.76 19.91
C LEU A 232 9.87 -8.83 18.76
N ALA A 233 9.68 -7.53 19.04
CA ALA A 233 9.28 -6.53 18.04
C ALA A 233 10.31 -6.43 16.91
N GLU A 234 11.60 -6.33 17.24
CA GLU A 234 12.67 -6.29 16.21
C GLU A 234 12.74 -7.61 15.43
N ALA A 235 12.60 -8.76 16.08
CA ALA A 235 12.55 -10.05 15.40
C ALA A 235 11.38 -10.14 14.42
N GLY A 236 10.24 -9.52 14.71
CA GLY A 236 9.11 -9.40 13.80
C GLY A 236 9.48 -8.63 12.50
N LEU A 237 10.19 -7.51 12.62
CA LEU A 237 10.66 -6.74 11.48
C LEU A 237 11.76 -7.46 10.69
N VAL A 238 12.65 -8.19 11.36
CA VAL A 238 13.64 -9.07 10.71
C VAL A 238 12.94 -10.16 9.90
N LYS A 239 11.88 -10.75 10.45
CA LYS A 239 11.10 -11.78 9.74
C LYS A 239 10.33 -11.23 8.56
N LEU A 240 9.83 -9.99 8.63
CA LEU A 240 9.24 -9.29 7.48
C LEU A 240 10.26 -9.08 6.36
N ASP A 241 11.47 -8.58 6.68
CA ASP A 241 12.56 -8.48 5.71
C ASP A 241 12.91 -9.84 5.07
N ALA A 242 12.96 -10.89 5.88
CA ALA A 242 13.24 -12.25 5.41
C ALA A 242 12.13 -12.76 4.47
N PHE A 243 10.86 -12.47 4.78
CA PHE A 243 9.75 -12.79 3.90
C PHE A 243 9.88 -12.09 2.54
N TYR A 244 10.11 -10.78 2.52
CA TYR A 244 10.28 -10.04 1.27
C TYR A 244 11.43 -10.60 0.41
N LYS A 245 12.57 -10.92 1.03
CA LYS A 245 13.69 -11.58 0.34
C LYS A 245 13.32 -12.95 -0.22
N SER A 246 12.57 -13.74 0.55
CA SER A 246 12.17 -15.10 0.16
C SER A 246 11.25 -15.14 -1.06
N VAL A 247 10.43 -14.11 -1.25
CA VAL A 247 9.53 -13.99 -2.40
C VAL A 247 10.15 -13.26 -3.60
N GLY A 248 11.43 -12.86 -3.49
CA GLY A 248 12.18 -12.28 -4.60
C GLY A 248 12.20 -10.74 -4.66
N VAL A 249 11.85 -10.05 -3.57
CA VAL A 249 12.14 -8.61 -3.46
C VAL A 249 13.66 -8.46 -3.41
N PRO A 250 14.28 -7.62 -4.26
CA PRO A 250 15.71 -7.41 -4.24
C PRO A 250 16.21 -6.99 -2.86
N ALA A 251 17.27 -7.63 -2.38
CA ALA A 251 17.95 -7.23 -1.15
C ALA A 251 18.86 -6.02 -1.43
N ALA A 252 18.26 -4.94 -1.92
CA ALA A 252 19.00 -3.81 -2.45
C ALA A 252 19.06 -2.66 -1.43
N GLY A 253 20.15 -1.91 -1.47
CA GLY A 253 20.16 -0.54 -0.98
C GLY A 253 19.54 0.42 -2.01
N LEU A 254 19.27 1.65 -1.64
CA LEU A 254 18.77 2.69 -2.57
C LEU A 254 19.68 2.79 -3.80
N ALA A 255 21.00 2.73 -3.61
CA ALA A 255 21.97 2.81 -4.69
C ALA A 255 21.84 1.66 -5.72
N GLU A 256 21.48 0.45 -5.30
CA GLU A 256 21.26 -0.68 -6.21
C GLU A 256 19.97 -0.55 -7.02
N LEU A 257 18.99 0.24 -6.50
CA LEU A 257 17.80 0.64 -7.22
C LEU A 257 18.03 1.88 -8.10
N GLY A 258 19.27 2.39 -8.17
CA GLY A 258 19.59 3.60 -8.92
C GLY A 258 19.15 4.89 -8.25
N ILE A 259 18.84 4.83 -6.96
CA ILE A 259 18.32 5.97 -6.18
C ILE A 259 19.49 6.55 -5.37
N ASP A 260 19.86 7.78 -5.66
CA ASP A 260 20.82 8.56 -4.88
C ASP A 260 20.09 9.65 -4.04
N ASN A 261 20.86 10.44 -3.29
CA ASN A 261 20.32 11.48 -2.43
C ASN A 261 20.07 12.84 -3.13
N THR A 262 20.26 12.91 -4.43
CA THR A 262 20.19 14.17 -5.20
C THR A 262 18.83 14.86 -5.06
N HIS A 263 17.75 14.07 -4.96
CA HIS A 263 16.39 14.58 -4.95
C HIS A 263 15.68 14.48 -3.60
N PHE A 264 16.34 13.99 -2.54
CA PHE A 264 15.66 13.71 -1.25
C PHE A 264 15.03 14.95 -0.64
N GLU A 265 15.71 16.09 -0.67
CA GLU A 265 15.18 17.34 -0.14
C GLU A 265 13.93 17.79 -0.91
N ALA A 266 13.98 17.77 -2.24
CA ALA A 266 12.84 18.13 -3.09
C ALA A 266 11.64 17.16 -2.92
N MET A 267 11.92 15.87 -2.73
CA MET A 267 10.88 14.86 -2.46
C MET A 267 10.22 15.12 -1.10
N ALA A 268 11.00 15.40 -0.06
CA ALA A 268 10.47 15.73 1.26
C ALA A 268 9.60 17.01 1.24
N GLU A 269 10.04 18.07 0.54
CA GLU A 269 9.25 19.29 0.35
C GLU A 269 7.93 19.01 -0.37
N HIS A 270 7.95 18.15 -1.37
CA HIS A 270 6.77 17.82 -2.15
C HIS A 270 5.77 16.99 -1.32
N VAL A 271 6.23 16.01 -0.55
CA VAL A 271 5.37 15.26 0.39
C VAL A 271 4.71 16.22 1.39
N GLU A 272 5.49 17.11 2.02
CA GLU A 272 4.96 18.07 2.99
C GLU A 272 3.88 18.98 2.39
N LYS A 273 4.04 19.37 1.13
CA LYS A 273 3.15 20.31 0.43
C LYS A 273 1.88 19.67 -0.09
N HIS A 274 1.96 18.45 -0.61
CA HIS A 274 0.89 17.85 -1.42
C HIS A 274 0.23 16.63 -0.79
N TRP A 275 0.79 16.09 0.31
CA TRP A 275 0.19 14.96 0.97
C TRP A 275 -0.87 15.39 1.97
N PHE A 276 -2.12 15.09 1.68
CA PHE A 276 -3.30 15.62 2.40
C PHE A 276 -3.74 14.79 3.60
N ALA A 277 -3.03 13.72 3.92
CA ALA A 277 -3.46 12.81 4.98
C ALA A 277 -3.05 13.34 6.36
N PRO A 278 -3.80 13.01 7.42
CA PRO A 278 -3.50 13.44 8.78
C PRO A 278 -2.24 12.74 9.29
N LEU A 279 -1.09 13.40 9.14
CA LEU A 279 0.22 12.87 9.54
C LEU A 279 0.31 12.61 11.06
N GLU A 280 -0.60 13.18 11.83
CA GLU A 280 -0.76 12.94 13.27
C GLU A 280 -1.27 11.54 13.62
N ALA A 281 -1.81 10.80 12.63
CA ALA A 281 -2.26 9.42 12.81
C ALA A 281 -1.10 8.45 13.08
N PHE A 282 0.10 8.80 12.64
CA PHE A 282 1.27 7.94 12.75
C PHE A 282 1.93 7.96 14.13
N PRO A 283 2.68 6.89 14.44
CA PRO A 283 3.51 6.82 15.63
C PRO A 283 4.43 8.03 15.79
N VAL A 284 5.07 8.44 14.70
CA VAL A 284 5.94 9.63 14.68
C VAL A 284 5.35 10.64 13.71
N PRO A 285 5.09 11.89 14.14
CA PRO A 285 4.68 12.94 13.23
C PRO A 285 5.69 13.12 12.08
N PHE A 286 5.19 13.19 10.87
CA PHE A 286 6.03 13.48 9.72
C PHE A 286 6.38 14.97 9.75
N THR A 287 7.62 15.25 10.04
CA THR A 287 8.22 16.58 9.91
C THR A 287 9.50 16.42 9.09
N ARG A 288 9.88 17.46 8.40
CA ARG A 288 11.13 17.56 7.65
C ARG A 288 12.34 17.16 8.50
#